data_33bd885140754d3f16bfffc151838713
#
_entry.id   33bd885140754d3f16bfffc151838713
#
_cell.length_a   1.000
_cell.length_b   1.000
_cell.length_c   1.000
_cell.angle_alpha   90.00
_cell.angle_beta   90.00
_cell.angle_gamma   90.00
#
_symmetry.space_group_name_H-M   'P 1'
#
loop_
_entity.id
_entity.type
_entity.pdbx_description
1 polymer ?
#
loop_
_entity_poly.entity_id
_entity_poly.type
_entity_poly.pdbx_seq_one_letter_code
_entity_poly.pdbx_strand_id
1 'polypeptide(L)' 'MWVFTRSSFLSLVADPNDPDSLTVRARHRGDIEKLFPAYTASMTPGRDYKFRCTIPRQEVAQALLSEVTQ' A
#
# COMPACT_ATOMS: atom_id res chain seq x y z
N MET A 1 6.34 8.11 0.13
CA MET A 1 6.28 7.92 1.61
C MET A 1 6.53 6.47 1.96
N TRP A 2 7.28 6.25 3.00
CA TRP A 2 7.59 4.93 3.50
C TRP A 2 6.79 4.67 4.77
N VAL A 3 6.18 3.50 4.87
CA VAL A 3 5.38 3.12 6.04
C VAL A 3 5.90 1.79 6.57
N PHE A 4 6.28 1.79 7.85
CA PHE A 4 6.73 0.59 8.54
C PHE A 4 5.71 0.25 9.62
N THR A 5 5.23 -0.98 9.59
CA THR A 5 4.41 -1.53 10.68
C THR A 5 5.13 -2.74 11.25
N ARG A 6 4.56 -3.38 12.28
CA ARG A 6 5.15 -4.59 12.86
C ARG A 6 5.29 -5.73 11.85
N SER A 7 4.40 -5.75 10.85
CA SER A 7 4.30 -6.88 9.92
C SER A 7 4.47 -6.48 8.47
N SER A 8 4.64 -5.19 8.16
CA SER A 8 4.63 -4.73 6.78
C SER A 8 5.58 -3.57 6.57
N PHE A 9 6.15 -3.51 5.38
CA PHE A 9 6.90 -2.37 4.88
C PHE A 9 6.28 -1.95 3.56
N LEU A 10 5.77 -0.73 3.49
CA LEU A 10 5.08 -0.22 2.32
C LEU A 10 5.71 1.07 1.81
N SER A 11 5.63 1.27 0.51
CA SER A 11 5.96 2.54 -0.14
C SER A 11 4.70 3.11 -0.76
N LEU A 12 4.38 4.36 -0.43
CA LEU A 12 3.22 5.06 -0.94
C LEU A 12 3.68 6.16 -1.87
N VAL A 13 3.18 6.16 -3.11
CA VAL A 13 3.50 7.20 -4.09
C VAL A 13 2.22 7.67 -4.76
N ALA A 14 2.27 8.88 -5.35
CA ALA A 14 1.14 9.39 -6.11
C ALA A 14 0.81 8.46 -7.27
N ASP A 15 -0.49 8.24 -7.51
CA ASP A 15 -0.91 7.49 -8.67
C ASP A 15 -0.84 8.39 -9.90
N PRO A 16 -0.16 7.99 -10.98
CA PRO A 16 -0.02 8.84 -12.16
C PRO A 16 -1.34 9.05 -12.92
N ASN A 17 -2.33 8.18 -12.70
CA ASN A 17 -3.59 8.21 -13.43
C ASN A 17 -4.77 8.74 -12.62
N ASP A 18 -4.62 8.88 -11.30
CA ASP A 18 -5.72 9.29 -10.41
C ASP A 18 -5.18 10.10 -9.23
N PRO A 19 -5.42 11.43 -9.21
CA PRO A 19 -4.93 12.27 -8.12
C PRO A 19 -5.58 11.99 -6.77
N ASP A 20 -6.74 11.30 -6.74
CA ASP A 20 -7.42 10.95 -5.51
C ASP A 20 -6.98 9.61 -4.94
N SER A 21 -6.04 8.94 -5.59
CA SER A 21 -5.54 7.64 -5.18
C SER A 21 -4.03 7.66 -4.97
N LEU A 22 -3.54 6.65 -4.27
CA LEU A 22 -2.11 6.39 -4.12
C LEU A 22 -1.80 5.02 -4.70
N THR A 23 -0.60 4.87 -5.25
CA THR A 23 -0.05 3.56 -5.56
C THR A 23 0.65 3.04 -4.32
N VAL A 24 0.11 1.98 -3.74
CA VAL A 24 0.69 1.29 -2.59
C VAL A 24 1.58 0.17 -3.11
N ARG A 25 2.85 0.16 -2.70
CA ARG A 25 3.83 -0.78 -3.21
C ARG A 25 4.48 -1.55 -2.07
N ALA A 26 4.79 -2.83 -2.32
CA ALA A 26 5.47 -3.67 -1.34
C ALA A 26 6.48 -4.58 -2.03
N ARG A 27 7.49 -5.01 -1.27
CA ARG A 27 8.50 -5.98 -1.74
C ARG A 27 8.07 -7.41 -1.52
N HIS A 28 7.25 -7.65 -0.52
CA HIS A 28 6.89 -8.99 -0.09
C HIS A 28 5.41 -9.26 -0.31
N ARG A 29 5.12 -10.50 -0.70
CA ARG A 29 3.75 -10.96 -0.91
C ARG A 29 2.97 -10.86 0.40
N GLY A 30 1.76 -10.30 0.32
CA GLY A 30 0.86 -10.21 1.45
C GLY A 30 0.98 -8.95 2.29
N ASP A 31 2.04 -8.15 2.14
CA ASP A 31 2.23 -6.95 2.95
C ASP A 31 1.12 -5.92 2.74
N ILE A 32 0.68 -5.74 1.49
CA ILE A 32 -0.40 -4.80 1.19
C ILE A 32 -1.71 -5.28 1.79
N GLU A 33 -2.02 -6.56 1.63
CA GLU A 33 -3.26 -7.14 2.09
C GLU A 33 -3.39 -7.17 3.63
N LYS A 34 -2.28 -7.12 4.35
CA LYS A 34 -2.33 -7.02 5.82
C LYS A 34 -2.95 -5.71 6.28
N LEU A 35 -2.68 -4.61 5.60
CA LEU A 35 -3.28 -3.32 5.92
C LEU A 35 -4.56 -3.06 5.14
N PHE A 36 -4.69 -3.61 3.95
CA PHE A 36 -5.81 -3.36 3.04
C PHE A 36 -6.43 -4.69 2.60
N PRO A 37 -7.12 -5.39 3.51
CA PRO A 37 -7.63 -6.74 3.22
C PRO A 37 -8.71 -6.79 2.13
N ALA A 38 -9.33 -5.65 1.81
CA ALA A 38 -10.30 -5.57 0.73
C ALA A 38 -9.65 -5.55 -0.67
N TYR A 39 -8.33 -5.44 -0.73
CA TYR A 39 -7.59 -5.30 -1.99
C TYR A 39 -6.68 -6.49 -2.22
N THR A 40 -6.43 -6.80 -3.48
CA THR A 40 -5.46 -7.80 -3.89
C THR A 40 -4.41 -7.11 -4.76
N ALA A 41 -3.17 -7.17 -4.34
CA ALA A 41 -2.09 -6.55 -5.08
C ALA A 41 -1.77 -7.32 -6.36
N SER A 42 -1.48 -6.60 -7.42
CA SER A 42 -0.93 -7.22 -8.63
C SER A 42 0.58 -7.32 -8.51
N MET A 43 1.16 -8.31 -9.16
CA MET A 43 2.61 -8.53 -9.16
C MET A 43 3.22 -8.10 -10.48
N THR A 44 4.30 -7.31 -10.40
CA THR A 44 5.09 -6.90 -11.56
C THR A 44 6.50 -7.46 -11.40
N PRO A 45 6.87 -8.52 -12.13
CA PRO A 45 8.20 -9.11 -12.03
C PRO A 45 9.31 -8.13 -12.44
N GLY A 46 10.49 -8.31 -11.85
CA GLY A 46 11.67 -7.54 -12.23
C GLY A 46 11.79 -6.17 -11.59
N ARG A 47 10.90 -5.82 -10.65
CA ARG A 47 10.97 -4.56 -9.90
C ARG A 47 11.25 -4.82 -8.43
N ASP A 48 11.90 -3.87 -7.75
CA ASP A 48 12.14 -3.95 -6.30
C ASP A 48 10.83 -4.07 -5.53
N TYR A 49 9.85 -3.23 -5.88
CA TYR A 49 8.52 -3.29 -5.31
C TYR A 49 7.61 -4.02 -6.28
N LYS A 50 7.59 -5.36 -6.17
CA LYS A 50 6.88 -6.22 -7.11
C LYS A 50 5.36 -6.14 -6.97
N PHE A 51 4.87 -5.88 -5.76
CA PHE A 51 3.44 -5.91 -5.46
C PHE A 51 2.91 -4.48 -5.40
N ARG A 52 1.83 -4.23 -6.11
CA ARG A 52 1.27 -2.88 -6.27
C ARG A 52 -0.25 -2.94 -6.24
N CYS A 53 -0.85 -1.88 -5.69
CA CYS A 53 -2.29 -1.72 -5.70
C CYS A 53 -2.62 -0.23 -5.66
N THR A 54 -3.59 0.20 -6.47
CA THR A 54 -4.09 1.57 -6.43
C THR A 54 -5.22 1.65 -5.42
N ILE A 55 -5.07 2.50 -4.41
CA ILE A 55 -6.03 2.61 -3.31
C ILE A 55 -6.38 4.09 -3.11
N PRO A 56 -7.67 4.44 -2.94
CA PRO A 56 -8.06 5.81 -2.69
C PRO A 56 -7.35 6.39 -1.46
N ARG A 57 -6.97 7.68 -1.54
CA ARG A 57 -6.23 8.35 -0.46
C ARG A 57 -6.96 8.29 0.87
N GLN A 58 -8.27 8.40 0.85
CA GLN A 58 -9.08 8.37 2.07
C GLN A 58 -8.97 7.01 2.77
N GLU A 59 -8.98 5.92 2.02
CA GLU A 59 -8.83 4.59 2.61
C GLU A 59 -7.43 4.34 3.12
N VAL A 60 -6.41 4.85 2.43
CA VAL A 60 -5.04 4.79 2.92
C VAL A 60 -4.91 5.55 4.24
N ALA A 61 -5.45 6.77 4.30
CA ALA A 61 -5.42 7.59 5.51
C ALA A 61 -6.10 6.91 6.69
N GLN A 62 -7.25 6.28 6.46
CA GLN A 62 -7.98 5.56 7.51
C GLN A 62 -7.20 4.36 8.03
N ALA A 63 -6.57 3.61 7.15
CA ALA A 63 -5.76 2.45 7.54
C ALA A 63 -4.55 2.88 8.37
N LEU A 64 -3.87 3.96 7.97
CA LEU A 64 -2.72 4.46 8.72
C LEU A 64 -3.14 5.01 10.08
N LEU A 65 -4.27 5.71 10.14
CA LEU A 65 -4.80 6.22 11.41
C LEU A 65 -5.11 5.06 12.37
N SER A 66 -5.71 4.00 11.86
CA SER A 66 -6.00 2.80 12.65
C SER A 66 -4.72 2.19 13.22
N GLU A 67 -3.64 2.13 12.43
CA GLU A 67 -2.34 1.62 12.91
C GLU A 67 -1.76 2.49 14.02
N VAL A 68 -1.87 3.80 13.90
CA VAL A 68 -1.32 4.75 14.88
C VAL A 68 -2.08 4.68 16.20
N THR A 69 -3.37 4.37 16.16
CA THR A 69 -4.23 4.38 17.35
C THR A 69 -4.34 3.03 18.04
N GLN A 70 -3.68 2.02 17.56
CA GLN A 70 -3.67 0.70 18.21
C GLN A 70 -2.73 0.63 19.38
#